data_43562b0784156752f4756a7505c0cd85
#
_entry.id   43562b0784156752f4756a7505c0cd85
#
_cell.length_a   1.000
_cell.length_b   1.000
_cell.length_c   1.000
_cell.angle_alpha   90.00
_cell.angle_beta   90.00
_cell.angle_gamma   90.00
#
_symmetry.space_group_name_H-M   'P 1'
#
loop_
_entity.id
_entity.type
_entity.pdbx_description
1 polymer ?
#
loop_
_entity_poly.entity_id
_entity_poly.type
_entity_poly.pdbx_seq_one_letter_code
_entity_poly.pdbx_strand_id
1 'polypeptide(L)'
;MKRGVAVLLAVVVLLLAAAAGVGAWLLARPAGPQQPEISAYSHGHLTRVGPYLYCNVLDLNDCQAPQTQGELPFNGDFPVQLSVPEAISRAPWRLLQVYEDPANTTTTMFRPGTRFAVTIPSVDPQRGRLTGIVVQLLTLVVDDSQPSDTTTVRAVPHAEWSVRLTF
;
A
#
# COMPACT_ATOMS: atom_id res chain seq x y z
N MET A 1 -32.52 -54.16 -0.52
CA MET A 1 -31.30 -53.73 -1.23
C MET A 1 -31.37 -52.31 -1.79
N LYS A 2 -32.51 -51.85 -2.41
CA LYS A 2 -32.59 -50.50 -3.01
C LYS A 2 -32.47 -49.32 -2.03
N ARG A 3 -32.97 -49.40 -0.78
CA ARG A 3 -32.91 -48.32 0.22
C ARG A 3 -31.49 -48.11 0.76
N GLY A 4 -30.73 -49.21 0.96
CA GLY A 4 -29.33 -49.07 1.44
C GLY A 4 -28.41 -48.40 0.42
N VAL A 5 -28.59 -48.71 -0.87
CA VAL A 5 -27.82 -48.06 -1.95
C VAL A 5 -28.14 -46.55 -2.06
N ALA A 6 -29.44 -46.18 -1.91
CA ALA A 6 -29.85 -44.78 -1.96
C ALA A 6 -29.27 -43.97 -0.78
N VAL A 7 -29.24 -44.55 0.41
CA VAL A 7 -28.61 -43.90 1.58
C VAL A 7 -27.11 -43.75 1.39
N LEU A 8 -26.44 -44.78 0.89
CA LEU A 8 -25.01 -44.75 0.62
C LEU A 8 -24.63 -43.67 -0.42
N LEU A 9 -25.42 -43.57 -1.50
CA LEU A 9 -25.24 -42.52 -2.52
C LEU A 9 -25.46 -41.11 -1.92
N ALA A 10 -26.49 -40.93 -1.11
CA ALA A 10 -26.74 -39.63 -0.45
C ALA A 10 -25.58 -39.22 0.46
N VAL A 11 -25.03 -40.16 1.22
CA VAL A 11 -23.86 -39.89 2.08
C VAL A 11 -22.63 -39.51 1.25
N VAL A 12 -22.36 -40.22 0.16
CA VAL A 12 -21.22 -39.92 -0.73
C VAL A 12 -21.36 -38.51 -1.34
N VAL A 13 -22.56 -38.14 -1.81
CA VAL A 13 -22.80 -36.79 -2.35
C VAL A 13 -22.60 -35.71 -1.32
N LEU A 14 -23.06 -35.90 -0.08
CA LEU A 14 -22.87 -34.98 1.01
C LEU A 14 -21.36 -34.79 1.37
N LEU A 15 -20.62 -35.89 1.40
CA LEU A 15 -19.18 -35.84 1.66
C LEU A 15 -18.42 -35.09 0.54
N LEU A 16 -18.79 -35.34 -0.72
CA LEU A 16 -18.19 -34.63 -1.85
C LEU A 16 -18.53 -33.14 -1.83
N ALA A 17 -19.77 -32.79 -1.53
CA ALA A 17 -20.17 -31.38 -1.38
C ALA A 17 -19.44 -30.67 -0.22
N ALA A 18 -19.29 -31.35 0.92
CA ALA A 18 -18.55 -30.84 2.05
C ALA A 18 -17.05 -30.65 1.72
N ALA A 19 -16.43 -31.62 1.05
CA ALA A 19 -15.02 -31.53 0.62
C ALA A 19 -14.81 -30.39 -0.41
N ALA A 20 -15.73 -30.25 -1.36
CA ALA A 20 -15.68 -29.14 -2.33
C ALA A 20 -15.85 -27.78 -1.65
N GLY A 21 -16.77 -27.67 -0.67
CA GLY A 21 -16.97 -26.43 0.11
C GLY A 21 -15.76 -26.04 0.93
N VAL A 22 -15.15 -27.00 1.63
CA VAL A 22 -13.91 -26.76 2.40
C VAL A 22 -12.75 -26.40 1.47
N GLY A 23 -12.61 -27.10 0.35
CA GLY A 23 -11.57 -26.81 -0.65
C GLY A 23 -11.69 -25.39 -1.22
N ALA A 24 -12.89 -24.98 -1.62
CA ALA A 24 -13.16 -23.63 -2.11
C ALA A 24 -12.87 -22.57 -1.03
N TRP A 25 -13.25 -22.82 0.22
CA TRP A 25 -13.00 -21.91 1.32
C TRP A 25 -11.51 -21.75 1.66
N LEU A 26 -10.73 -22.84 1.61
CA LEU A 26 -9.27 -22.79 1.80
C LEU A 26 -8.58 -22.02 0.67
N LEU A 27 -9.04 -22.14 -0.57
CA LEU A 27 -8.51 -21.39 -1.71
C LEU A 27 -8.93 -19.92 -1.68
N ALA A 28 -10.11 -19.61 -1.13
CA ALA A 28 -10.60 -18.23 -1.01
C ALA A 28 -10.07 -17.48 0.21
N ARG A 29 -9.38 -18.16 1.14
CA ARG A 29 -8.77 -17.50 2.28
C ARG A 29 -7.60 -16.63 1.80
N PRO A 30 -7.61 -15.32 2.12
CA PRO A 30 -6.44 -14.48 1.86
C PRO A 30 -5.24 -15.05 2.66
N ALA A 31 -4.13 -15.25 1.99
CA ALA A 31 -2.89 -15.76 2.59
C ALA A 31 -2.27 -14.63 3.45
N GLY A 32 -2.54 -14.66 4.76
CA GLY A 32 -1.94 -13.74 5.74
C GLY A 32 -2.64 -12.37 5.87
N PRO A 33 -2.16 -11.52 6.77
CA PRO A 33 -2.65 -10.16 6.92
C PRO A 33 -2.33 -9.37 5.65
N GLN A 34 -3.38 -8.90 4.97
CA GLN A 34 -3.23 -8.06 3.78
C GLN A 34 -2.69 -6.70 4.21
N GLN A 35 -1.49 -6.38 3.77
CA GLN A 35 -0.92 -5.05 3.93
C GLN A 35 -1.66 -4.07 3.02
N PRO A 36 -1.82 -2.79 3.43
CA PRO A 36 -2.54 -1.81 2.62
C PRO A 36 -1.82 -1.54 1.31
N GLU A 37 -2.60 -1.43 0.22
CA GLU A 37 -2.10 -1.09 -1.11
C GLU A 37 -2.50 0.35 -1.48
N ILE A 38 -1.61 1.06 -2.16
CA ILE A 38 -1.93 2.33 -2.81
C ILE A 38 -2.34 2.09 -4.26
N SER A 39 -3.07 3.02 -4.85
CA SER A 39 -3.45 2.98 -6.26
C SER A 39 -2.97 4.26 -6.96
N ALA A 40 -2.31 4.10 -8.10
CA ALA A 40 -1.91 5.21 -8.97
C ALA A 40 -2.54 5.00 -10.35
N TYR A 41 -3.15 6.06 -10.89
CA TYR A 41 -3.84 6.04 -12.19
C TYR A 41 -3.38 7.21 -13.05
N SER A 42 -3.17 6.96 -14.33
CA SER A 42 -2.99 7.99 -15.35
C SER A 42 -3.48 7.47 -16.69
N HIS A 43 -4.32 8.25 -17.38
CA HIS A 43 -4.77 8.03 -18.75
C HIS A 43 -5.08 6.56 -19.14
N GLY A 44 -5.98 5.91 -18.40
CA GLY A 44 -6.40 4.53 -18.67
C GLY A 44 -5.54 3.44 -18.05
N HIS A 45 -4.39 3.77 -17.47
CA HIS A 45 -3.52 2.83 -16.76
C HIS A 45 -3.70 2.95 -15.26
N LEU A 46 -3.95 1.82 -14.60
CA LEU A 46 -4.08 1.70 -13.14
C LEU A 46 -3.04 0.72 -12.61
N THR A 47 -2.30 1.16 -11.62
CA THR A 47 -1.37 0.30 -10.88
C THR A 47 -1.76 0.28 -9.41
N ARG A 48 -1.82 -0.91 -8.81
CA ARG A 48 -1.97 -1.12 -7.36
C ARG A 48 -0.67 -1.68 -6.82
N VAL A 49 -0.21 -1.11 -5.70
CA VAL A 49 1.13 -1.39 -5.20
C VAL A 49 1.07 -1.66 -3.70
N GLY A 50 1.59 -2.81 -3.30
CA GLY A 50 1.85 -3.13 -1.91
C GLY A 50 3.05 -2.36 -1.35
N PRO A 51 3.36 -2.49 -0.07
CA PRO A 51 4.45 -1.75 0.54
C PRO A 51 5.82 -2.19 0.00
N TYR A 52 6.70 -1.21 -0.17
CA TYR A 52 8.12 -1.41 -0.39
C TYR A 52 8.83 -1.81 0.90
N LEU A 53 8.44 -1.16 1.99
CA LEU A 53 8.87 -1.41 3.36
C LEU A 53 7.67 -1.30 4.30
N TYR A 54 7.56 -2.20 5.28
CA TYR A 54 6.52 -2.17 6.29
C TYR A 54 7.05 -2.65 7.63
N CYS A 55 7.20 -1.73 8.59
CA CYS A 55 7.71 -2.02 9.91
C CYS A 55 6.58 -2.04 10.96
N ASN A 56 6.80 -2.80 12.01
CA ASN A 56 5.93 -2.78 13.18
C ASN A 56 6.04 -1.42 13.88
N VAL A 57 4.91 -0.78 14.16
CA VAL A 57 4.86 0.55 14.81
C VAL A 57 5.45 0.53 16.23
N LEU A 58 5.37 -0.62 16.91
CA LEU A 58 5.89 -0.80 18.26
C LEU A 58 7.36 -1.21 18.30
N ASP A 59 7.88 -1.74 17.18
CA ASP A 59 9.29 -2.11 17.03
C ASP A 59 9.74 -1.82 15.58
N LEU A 60 10.36 -0.67 15.39
CA LEU A 60 10.83 -0.23 14.08
C LEU A 60 12.01 -1.03 13.52
N ASN A 61 12.54 -2.02 14.27
CA ASN A 61 13.53 -2.98 13.77
C ASN A 61 12.86 -4.23 13.19
N ASP A 62 11.59 -4.51 13.56
CA ASP A 62 10.80 -5.59 13.00
C ASP A 62 10.13 -5.11 11.70
N CYS A 63 10.83 -5.27 10.58
CA CYS A 63 10.41 -4.80 9.27
C CYS A 63 10.30 -5.93 8.25
N GLN A 64 9.26 -5.88 7.45
CA GLN A 64 9.15 -6.63 6.20
C GLN A 64 9.53 -5.70 5.05
N ALA A 65 10.46 -6.12 4.22
CA ALA A 65 10.92 -5.38 3.06
C ALA A 65 10.67 -6.18 1.76
N PRO A 66 9.40 -6.28 1.29
CA PRO A 66 9.09 -6.97 0.04
C PRO A 66 9.75 -6.30 -1.16
N GLN A 67 10.12 -5.03 -1.03
CA GLN A 67 10.71 -4.19 -2.09
C GLN A 67 9.82 -4.08 -3.33
N THR A 68 8.50 -4.18 -3.11
CA THR A 68 7.52 -4.05 -4.19
C THR A 68 7.51 -2.63 -4.71
N GLN A 69 7.86 -2.45 -5.98
CA GLN A 69 7.77 -1.19 -6.68
C GLN A 69 6.73 -1.30 -7.79
N GLY A 70 5.77 -0.39 -7.81
CA GLY A 70 4.80 -0.29 -8.91
C GLY A 70 5.41 0.41 -10.13
N GLU A 71 4.93 0.01 -11.30
CA GLU A 71 5.23 0.71 -12.55
C GLU A 71 3.91 1.22 -13.14
N LEU A 72 3.87 2.51 -13.45
CA LEU A 72 2.74 3.15 -14.09
C LEU A 72 3.16 3.67 -15.46
N PRO A 73 2.63 3.11 -16.58
CA PRO A 73 2.81 3.69 -17.91
C PRO A 73 2.28 5.11 -17.94
N PHE A 74 3.09 6.03 -18.47
CA PHE A 74 2.85 7.45 -18.33
C PHE A 74 3.34 8.21 -19.56
N ASN A 75 2.52 9.08 -20.14
CA ASN A 75 2.89 9.82 -21.35
C ASN A 75 3.25 11.29 -21.10
N GLY A 76 3.17 11.77 -19.86
CA GLY A 76 3.53 13.14 -19.50
C GLY A 76 2.45 14.21 -19.74
N ASP A 77 1.41 13.94 -20.53
CA ASP A 77 0.35 14.91 -20.83
C ASP A 77 -0.78 14.92 -19.80
N PHE A 78 -0.95 13.83 -19.08
CA PHE A 78 -2.04 13.64 -18.12
C PHE A 78 -1.51 13.55 -16.68
N PRO A 79 -2.24 14.11 -15.72
CA PRO A 79 -1.83 14.03 -14.32
C PRO A 79 -1.93 12.61 -13.78
N VAL A 80 -1.16 12.33 -12.74
CA VAL A 80 -1.28 11.10 -11.94
C VAL A 80 -2.29 11.32 -10.83
N GLN A 81 -3.25 10.42 -10.71
CA GLN A 81 -4.20 10.36 -9.61
C GLN A 81 -3.73 9.28 -8.64
N LEU A 82 -3.24 9.70 -7.48
CA LEU A 82 -2.86 8.83 -6.38
C LEU A 82 -4.03 8.67 -5.41
N SER A 83 -4.32 7.43 -5.01
CA SER A 83 -5.29 7.14 -3.95
C SER A 83 -4.65 6.26 -2.88
N VAL A 84 -4.89 6.61 -1.63
CA VAL A 84 -4.43 5.88 -0.45
C VAL A 84 -5.62 5.31 0.30
N PRO A 85 -5.55 4.05 0.80
CA PRO A 85 -6.64 3.46 1.57
C PRO A 85 -6.76 4.10 2.96
N GLU A 86 -7.87 3.82 3.61
CA GLU A 86 -8.17 4.33 4.95
C GLU A 86 -7.10 3.95 5.98
N ALA A 87 -6.51 2.76 5.85
CA ALA A 87 -5.44 2.30 6.73
C ALA A 87 -4.19 3.22 6.70
N ILE A 88 -3.94 3.92 5.58
CA ILE A 88 -2.87 4.91 5.46
C ILE A 88 -3.37 6.29 5.86
N SER A 89 -4.54 6.72 5.36
CA SER A 89 -5.04 8.08 5.55
C SER A 89 -5.48 8.41 6.98
N ARG A 90 -5.75 7.40 7.83
CA ARG A 90 -6.06 7.59 9.26
C ARG A 90 -4.89 8.06 10.11
N ALA A 91 -3.66 7.86 9.66
CA ALA A 91 -2.45 8.34 10.31
C ALA A 91 -1.82 9.50 9.52
N PRO A 92 -0.86 10.23 10.09
CA PRO A 92 -0.10 11.20 9.34
C PRO A 92 0.72 10.49 8.26
N TRP A 93 0.64 10.99 7.04
CA TRP A 93 1.40 10.44 5.92
C TRP A 93 2.00 11.55 5.06
N ARG A 94 3.02 11.22 4.31
CA ARG A 94 3.65 12.17 3.39
C ARG A 94 3.80 11.58 1.99
N LEU A 95 3.74 12.46 1.02
CA LEU A 95 3.94 12.21 -0.38
C LEU A 95 5.24 12.86 -0.82
N LEU A 96 6.15 12.06 -1.36
CA LEU A 96 7.32 12.55 -2.08
C LEU A 96 7.02 12.46 -3.57
N GLN A 97 7.28 13.55 -4.28
CA GLN A 97 7.21 13.64 -5.73
C GLN A 97 8.64 13.75 -6.25
N VAL A 98 9.07 12.73 -6.97
CA VAL A 98 10.43 12.62 -7.51
C VAL A 98 10.39 13.09 -8.96
N TYR A 99 11.26 14.03 -9.32
CA TYR A 99 11.39 14.58 -10.64
C TYR A 99 12.66 14.08 -11.35
N GLU A 100 12.83 14.42 -12.64
CA GLU A 100 14.02 14.06 -13.42
C GLU A 100 15.32 14.48 -12.74
N ASP A 101 15.33 15.68 -12.14
CA ASP A 101 16.39 16.08 -11.23
C ASP A 101 15.98 15.73 -9.79
N PRO A 102 16.66 14.79 -9.14
CA PRO A 102 16.37 14.39 -7.76
C PRO A 102 16.47 15.54 -6.75
N ALA A 103 17.26 16.58 -7.05
CA ALA A 103 17.36 17.77 -6.21
C ALA A 103 16.04 18.55 -6.12
N ASN A 104 15.17 18.39 -7.12
CA ASN A 104 13.86 19.02 -7.17
C ASN A 104 12.75 18.21 -6.46
N THR A 105 13.09 17.09 -5.77
CA THR A 105 12.12 16.27 -5.04
C THR A 105 11.35 17.11 -4.02
N THR A 106 10.02 17.00 -4.05
CA THR A 106 9.14 17.71 -3.12
C THR A 106 8.49 16.76 -2.14
N THR A 107 8.22 17.26 -0.95
CA THR A 107 7.55 16.50 0.11
C THR A 107 6.34 17.28 0.61
N THR A 108 5.18 16.64 0.57
CA THR A 108 3.93 17.19 1.13
C THR A 108 3.44 16.29 2.25
N MET A 109 3.17 16.87 3.42
CA MET A 109 2.64 16.16 4.58
C MET A 109 1.14 16.33 4.68
N PHE A 110 0.42 15.24 4.98
CA PHE A 110 -1.02 15.22 5.18
C PHE A 110 -1.35 14.81 6.61
N ARG A 111 -2.30 15.53 7.21
CA ARG A 111 -2.83 15.20 8.54
C ARG A 111 -3.77 13.99 8.45
N PRO A 112 -3.94 13.24 9.54
CA PRO A 112 -4.90 12.13 9.61
C PRO A 112 -6.29 12.53 9.13
N GLY A 113 -6.90 11.69 8.29
CA GLY A 113 -8.27 11.85 7.81
C GLY A 113 -8.53 12.99 6.82
N THR A 114 -7.49 13.74 6.40
CA THR A 114 -7.69 14.94 5.56
C THR A 114 -7.61 14.68 4.06
N ARG A 115 -6.89 13.66 3.62
CA ARG A 115 -6.68 13.35 2.21
C ARG A 115 -6.64 11.85 1.97
N PHE A 116 -7.43 11.40 0.99
CA PHE A 116 -7.50 10.03 0.50
C PHE A 116 -7.04 9.92 -0.95
N ALA A 117 -7.01 11.03 -1.66
CA ALA A 117 -6.56 11.11 -3.03
C ALA A 117 -5.85 12.44 -3.30
N VAL A 118 -4.87 12.40 -4.20
CA VAL A 118 -4.08 13.55 -4.65
C VAL A 118 -3.90 13.47 -6.15
N THR A 119 -4.17 14.59 -6.85
CA THR A 119 -3.83 14.73 -8.26
C THR A 119 -2.47 15.44 -8.38
N ILE A 120 -1.54 14.80 -9.06
CA ILE A 120 -0.15 15.23 -9.19
C ILE A 120 0.09 15.60 -10.65
N PRO A 121 0.47 16.85 -10.96
CA PRO A 121 0.82 17.23 -12.32
C PRO A 121 1.98 16.40 -12.87
N SER A 122 1.90 16.03 -14.13
CA SER A 122 2.94 15.28 -14.85
C SER A 122 4.22 16.06 -15.04
N VAL A 123 4.09 17.37 -15.22
CA VAL A 123 5.19 18.31 -15.42
C VAL A 123 4.98 19.49 -14.49
N ASP A 124 5.99 19.83 -13.75
CA ASP A 124 6.07 21.06 -12.97
C ASP A 124 6.96 22.05 -13.72
N PRO A 125 6.50 23.29 -13.98
CA PRO A 125 7.27 24.29 -14.75
C PRO A 125 8.65 24.63 -14.16
N GLN A 126 8.81 24.42 -12.85
CA GLN A 126 10.06 24.74 -12.13
C GLN A 126 10.91 23.51 -11.82
N ARG A 127 10.29 22.32 -11.76
CA ARG A 127 10.94 21.08 -11.30
C ARG A 127 11.15 20.05 -12.39
N GLY A 128 10.46 20.22 -13.54
CA GLY A 128 10.56 19.30 -14.65
C GLY A 128 9.52 18.19 -14.58
N ARG A 129 9.82 17.08 -15.21
CA ARG A 129 8.92 15.93 -15.38
C ARG A 129 8.94 15.05 -14.14
N LEU A 130 7.76 14.60 -13.72
CA LEU A 130 7.58 13.64 -12.63
C LEU A 130 8.06 12.24 -13.07
N THR A 131 8.93 11.60 -12.31
CA THR A 131 9.50 10.28 -12.62
C THR A 131 9.11 9.21 -11.58
N GLY A 132 8.65 9.64 -10.39
CA GLY A 132 8.26 8.72 -9.35
C GLY A 132 7.46 9.36 -8.24
N ILE A 133 6.77 8.50 -7.50
CA ILE A 133 5.94 8.86 -6.36
C ILE A 133 6.29 7.92 -5.21
N VAL A 134 6.51 8.47 -4.01
CA VAL A 134 6.70 7.68 -2.81
C VAL A 134 5.70 8.15 -1.76
N VAL A 135 4.95 7.19 -1.19
CA VAL A 135 4.04 7.41 -0.07
C VAL A 135 4.69 6.85 1.18
N GLN A 136 4.77 7.62 2.25
CA GLN A 136 5.33 7.19 3.52
C GLN A 136 4.32 7.39 4.64
N LEU A 137 4.04 6.32 5.38
CA LEU A 137 3.21 6.35 6.58
C LEU A 137 4.09 6.63 7.78
N LEU A 138 3.69 7.61 8.59
CA LEU A 138 4.51 8.12 9.68
C LEU A 138 4.02 7.63 11.03
N THR A 139 4.97 7.39 11.93
CA THR A 139 4.73 7.22 13.36
C THR A 139 5.51 8.26 14.15
N LEU A 140 5.14 8.45 15.40
CA LEU A 140 5.81 9.36 16.31
C LEU A 140 6.77 8.58 17.21
N VAL A 141 8.02 8.99 17.23
CA VAL A 141 9.05 8.41 18.08
C VAL A 141 9.52 9.48 19.06
N VAL A 142 9.60 9.08 20.33
CA VAL A 142 10.20 9.89 21.38
C VAL A 142 11.71 9.71 21.30
N ASP A 143 12.44 10.79 21.21
CA ASP A 143 13.90 10.79 21.20
C ASP A 143 14.42 11.07 22.62
N ASP A 144 14.73 10.00 23.35
CA ASP A 144 15.28 10.06 24.71
C ASP A 144 16.81 10.22 24.73
N SER A 145 17.45 10.37 23.57
CA SER A 145 18.92 10.40 23.44
C SER A 145 19.55 11.74 23.83
N GLN A 146 18.73 12.76 24.08
CA GLN A 146 19.24 14.07 24.53
C GLN A 146 19.07 14.28 26.04
N PRO A 147 20.12 14.67 26.76
CA PRO A 147 20.09 14.89 28.22
C PRO A 147 19.41 16.20 28.64
N SER A 148 18.59 16.78 27.78
CA SER A 148 17.83 18.00 28.11
C SER A 148 16.42 17.66 28.55
N ASP A 149 15.86 18.36 29.52
CA ASP A 149 14.49 18.21 30.07
C ASP A 149 13.37 18.35 29.04
N THR A 150 13.69 18.36 27.74
CA THR A 150 12.74 18.52 26.65
C THR A 150 12.66 17.22 25.85
N THR A 151 11.62 16.45 26.12
CA THR A 151 11.26 15.29 25.29
C THR A 151 10.96 15.76 23.89
N THR A 152 11.80 15.43 22.91
CA THR A 152 11.57 15.74 21.50
C THR A 152 10.82 14.59 20.81
N VAL A 153 9.68 14.90 20.19
CA VAL A 153 8.90 13.95 19.42
C VAL A 153 9.14 14.21 17.94
N ARG A 154 9.56 13.19 17.21
CA ARG A 154 9.74 13.32 15.76
C ARG A 154 8.91 12.28 14.99
N ALA A 155 8.44 12.69 13.81
CA ALA A 155 7.74 11.81 12.91
C ALA A 155 8.76 11.04 12.04
N VAL A 156 8.70 9.71 12.07
CA VAL A 156 9.55 8.82 11.28
C VAL A 156 8.67 7.92 10.40
N PRO A 157 9.11 7.60 9.16
CA PRO A 157 8.39 6.64 8.32
C PRO A 157 8.56 5.23 8.88
N HIS A 158 7.45 4.49 8.99
CA HIS A 158 7.45 3.07 9.34
C HIS A 158 6.92 2.19 8.21
N ALA A 159 6.30 2.78 7.19
CA ALA A 159 5.92 2.05 5.99
C ALA A 159 6.06 2.96 4.76
N GLU A 160 6.39 2.34 3.61
CA GLU A 160 6.67 3.05 2.37
C GLU A 160 6.12 2.28 1.17
N TRP A 161 5.55 3.01 0.21
CA TRP A 161 5.08 2.53 -1.09
C TRP A 161 5.73 3.36 -2.18
N SER A 162 6.21 2.70 -3.24
CA SER A 162 6.93 3.35 -4.34
C SER A 162 6.30 3.03 -5.68
N VAL A 163 6.09 4.05 -6.51
CA VAL A 163 5.61 3.94 -7.89
C VAL A 163 6.59 4.63 -8.81
N ARG A 164 7.11 3.91 -9.78
CA ARG A 164 7.91 4.45 -10.89
C ARG A 164 6.99 4.80 -12.05
N LEU A 165 7.24 5.94 -12.68
CA LEU A 165 6.57 6.35 -13.91
C LEU A 165 7.44 5.96 -15.10
N THR A 166 6.87 5.18 -16.05
CA THR A 166 7.59 4.67 -17.23
C THR A 166 7.04 5.35 -18.48
N PHE A 167 7.93 5.92 -19.30
CA PHE A 167 7.62 6.66 -20.54
C PHE A 167 7.76 5.78 -21.77
#